data_43198bfafc17918035b3ce899c58fb49
#
_entry.id   43198bfafc17918035b3ce899c58fb49
#
_cell.length_a   1.000
_cell.length_b   1.000
_cell.length_c   1.000
_cell.angle_alpha   90.00
_cell.angle_beta   90.00
_cell.angle_gamma   90.00
#
_symmetry.space_group_name_H-M   'P 1'
#
loop_
_entity.id
_entity.type
_entity.pdbx_description
1 polymer ?
#
loop_
_entity_poly.entity_id
_entity_poly.type
_entity_poly.pdbx_seq_one_letter_code
_entity_poly.pdbx_strand_id
1 'polypeptide(L)'
;MKVLIIVAHVRPDSYCQALADAYDRGAREAGCTVQVLTLAEMHFDPDVHTVSPLDQPLEPDLQAALAALEWADHWVFVFPSWWGTGPARLKGLLDRVLLPGRAFREKPNGKLEGLMQGRTAHLVTTLDMPPWVYRWIQRAPGHQALRRSVLGVCGVRCTRCLALGAVNHSTPAQRANWLAQAQALGRSLASGALRPHQRALDTVSAWLRALRLQFYPMSWMAYTVGALAAAQMVGGWQAGTYWFGYAALFFIKAATVFSNERHDFASDSVNKMAGPFNGGSRVLVDGTLRAEQLRTGAFVLLLAAALSAVPALGGAASGAAPLVLLITVVAALGYTAPPLKLCWRGLGEIDVAFTHSLCVVLWGYVLQGGAWNDALPWVLSLPIGLSILPAIVLSSLPDAEADRQAGKRTLAVRFGFARASMLAAASAVVAVVAACGVEFGGLAPGAFSAVLPWIAAHMLLLLALLYGRPAKRRGDGAAIVCALTFILWFVGAPLWYYWA
;
A
#
# COMPACT_ATOMS: atom_id res chain seq x y z
N MET A 1 4.14 -9.76 27.02
CA MET A 1 4.08 -8.42 26.38
C MET A 1 4.64 -7.40 27.34
N LYS A 2 5.50 -6.49 26.87
CA LYS A 2 6.10 -5.42 27.67
C LYS A 2 5.19 -4.19 27.63
N VAL A 3 4.79 -3.68 28.77
CA VAL A 3 3.83 -2.57 28.90
C VAL A 3 4.48 -1.39 29.63
N LEU A 4 4.41 -0.20 29.07
CA LEU A 4 4.79 1.03 29.73
C LEU A 4 3.53 1.84 30.07
N ILE A 5 3.31 2.13 31.34
CA ILE A 5 2.25 3.02 31.82
C ILE A 5 2.86 4.37 32.13
N ILE A 6 2.37 5.43 31.47
CA ILE A 6 2.79 6.81 31.65
C ILE A 6 1.67 7.54 32.40
N VAL A 7 1.92 7.87 33.66
CA VAL A 7 1.00 8.63 34.49
C VAL A 7 1.30 10.12 34.31
N ALA A 8 0.51 10.77 33.47
CA ALA A 8 0.74 12.14 33.09
C ALA A 8 -0.11 13.11 33.95
N HIS A 9 0.03 13.05 35.28
CA HIS A 9 -0.50 14.00 36.22
C HIS A 9 0.62 14.70 36.97
N VAL A 10 0.42 15.95 37.37
CA VAL A 10 1.44 16.77 38.07
C VAL A 10 1.55 16.46 39.57
N ARG A 11 0.60 15.71 40.12
CA ARG A 11 0.60 15.28 41.54
C ARG A 11 0.66 13.75 41.60
N PRO A 12 1.49 13.18 42.49
CA PRO A 12 1.65 11.72 42.59
C PRO A 12 0.40 11.03 43.17
N ASP A 13 -0.37 11.68 44.06
CA ASP A 13 -1.57 11.17 44.73
C ASP A 13 -2.88 11.41 43.94
N SER A 14 -2.79 11.50 42.64
CA SER A 14 -3.93 11.80 41.78
C SER A 14 -4.83 10.59 41.51
N TYR A 15 -6.09 10.83 41.13
CA TYR A 15 -6.97 9.75 40.66
C TYR A 15 -6.43 9.07 39.38
N CYS A 16 -5.64 9.78 38.59
CA CYS A 16 -4.91 9.19 37.46
C CYS A 16 -3.92 8.12 37.93
N GLN A 17 -3.22 8.31 39.05
CA GLN A 17 -2.37 7.31 39.66
C GLN A 17 -3.18 6.06 40.05
N ALA A 18 -4.29 6.23 40.74
CA ALA A 18 -5.15 5.11 41.10
C ALA A 18 -5.68 4.31 39.90
N LEU A 19 -5.98 4.99 38.79
CA LEU A 19 -6.37 4.37 37.53
C LEU A 19 -5.19 3.59 36.89
N ALA A 20 -3.99 4.16 36.95
CA ALA A 20 -2.77 3.51 36.44
C ALA A 20 -2.45 2.25 37.25
N ASP A 21 -2.57 2.32 38.58
CA ASP A 21 -2.37 1.17 39.48
C ASP A 21 -3.41 0.06 39.24
N ALA A 22 -4.66 0.44 38.98
CA ALA A 22 -5.70 -0.52 38.61
C ALA A 22 -5.40 -1.18 37.24
N TYR A 23 -4.95 -0.39 36.28
CA TYR A 23 -4.54 -0.91 34.96
C TYR A 23 -3.33 -1.84 35.10
N ASP A 24 -2.30 -1.46 35.88
CA ASP A 24 -1.11 -2.27 36.16
C ASP A 24 -1.49 -3.65 36.73
N ARG A 25 -2.35 -3.68 37.77
CA ARG A 25 -2.86 -4.95 38.30
C ARG A 25 -3.47 -5.82 37.21
N GLY A 26 -4.35 -5.25 36.39
CA GLY A 26 -4.97 -6.00 35.29
C GLY A 26 -3.99 -6.47 34.23
N ALA A 27 -2.97 -5.67 33.89
CA ALA A 27 -1.94 -6.04 32.94
C ALA A 27 -1.03 -7.15 33.46
N ARG A 28 -0.65 -7.13 34.76
CA ARG A 28 0.12 -8.21 35.41
C ARG A 28 -0.70 -9.49 35.51
N GLU A 29 -1.99 -9.41 35.83
CA GLU A 29 -2.91 -10.58 35.79
C GLU A 29 -2.99 -11.18 34.37
N ALA A 30 -2.79 -10.39 33.33
CA ALA A 30 -2.71 -10.83 31.95
C ALA A 30 -1.31 -11.41 31.55
N GLY A 31 -0.37 -11.53 32.49
CA GLY A 31 0.98 -12.02 32.23
C GLY A 31 1.90 -11.00 31.55
N CYS A 32 1.61 -9.71 31.62
CA CYS A 32 2.47 -8.68 31.07
C CYS A 32 3.58 -8.26 32.05
N THR A 33 4.75 -7.89 31.52
CA THR A 33 5.80 -7.21 32.26
C THR A 33 5.53 -5.72 32.20
N VAL A 34 5.37 -5.03 33.34
CA VAL A 34 4.94 -3.65 33.40
C VAL A 34 6.01 -2.76 34.01
N GLN A 35 6.30 -1.63 33.37
CA GLN A 35 7.00 -0.48 33.90
C GLN A 35 6.03 0.70 34.02
N VAL A 36 6.19 1.49 35.08
CA VAL A 36 5.39 2.70 35.32
C VAL A 36 6.31 3.91 35.35
N LEU A 37 5.91 4.96 34.63
CA LEU A 37 6.59 6.23 34.56
C LEU A 37 5.61 7.31 35.10
N THR A 38 5.93 7.92 36.22
CA THR A 38 5.11 8.96 36.85
C THR A 38 5.72 10.34 36.59
N LEU A 39 5.05 11.16 35.77
CA LEU A 39 5.58 12.47 35.40
C LEU A 39 5.73 13.43 36.59
N ALA A 40 4.98 13.23 37.66
CA ALA A 40 5.11 14.03 38.89
C ALA A 40 6.47 13.85 39.58
N GLU A 41 7.12 12.71 39.39
CA GLU A 41 8.39 12.35 40.02
C GLU A 41 9.61 12.64 39.13
N MET A 42 9.38 12.92 37.85
CA MET A 42 10.46 13.19 36.90
C MET A 42 10.98 14.63 37.00
N HIS A 43 12.28 14.79 36.85
CA HIS A 43 12.96 16.08 36.81
C HIS A 43 13.49 16.34 35.41
N PHE A 44 12.78 17.15 34.66
CA PHE A 44 13.16 17.58 33.31
C PHE A 44 12.55 18.92 32.94
N ASP A 45 13.18 19.62 32.02
CA ASP A 45 12.64 20.84 31.42
C ASP A 45 11.69 20.46 30.28
N PRO A 46 10.39 20.78 30.34
CA PRO A 46 9.43 20.48 29.27
C PRO A 46 9.62 21.32 28.01
N ASP A 47 10.34 22.45 28.11
CA ASP A 47 10.48 23.41 27.03
C ASP A 47 11.71 23.11 26.14
N VAL A 48 11.60 23.48 24.88
CA VAL A 48 12.69 23.41 23.90
C VAL A 48 13.31 24.81 23.78
N HIS A 49 14.58 24.95 24.15
CA HIS A 49 15.30 26.23 24.14
C HIS A 49 16.28 26.35 22.96
N THR A 50 16.51 25.28 22.22
CA THR A 50 17.40 25.25 21.07
C THR A 50 16.63 25.41 19.75
N VAL A 51 17.32 25.81 18.67
CA VAL A 51 16.70 25.93 17.34
C VAL A 51 16.11 24.60 16.85
N SER A 52 16.80 23.50 17.15
CA SER A 52 16.32 22.16 16.89
C SER A 52 16.20 21.39 18.21
N PRO A 53 15.08 20.69 18.50
CA PRO A 53 14.96 19.83 19.67
C PRO A 53 16.05 18.73 19.75
N LEU A 54 16.66 18.37 18.62
CA LEU A 54 17.77 17.42 18.56
C LEU A 54 19.06 17.92 19.20
N ASP A 55 19.23 19.24 19.25
CA ASP A 55 20.44 19.90 19.80
C ASP A 55 20.37 20.08 21.33
N GLN A 56 19.20 19.86 21.92
CA GLN A 56 19.01 19.96 23.37
C GLN A 56 19.29 18.61 24.04
N PRO A 57 20.27 18.49 24.93
CA PRO A 57 20.57 17.26 25.63
C PRO A 57 19.34 16.76 26.41
N LEU A 58 19.18 15.43 26.47
CA LEU A 58 18.16 14.81 27.29
C LEU A 58 18.69 14.67 28.74
N GLU A 59 17.93 15.13 29.71
CA GLU A 59 18.16 14.90 31.13
C GLU A 59 18.06 13.39 31.44
N PRO A 60 18.64 12.92 32.55
CA PRO A 60 18.63 11.49 32.90
C PRO A 60 17.23 10.87 32.91
N ASP A 61 16.22 11.59 33.41
CA ASP A 61 14.83 11.10 33.45
C ASP A 61 14.21 10.99 32.05
N LEU A 62 14.55 11.89 31.12
CA LEU A 62 14.13 11.79 29.73
C LEU A 62 14.84 10.66 28.98
N GLN A 63 16.12 10.40 29.31
CA GLN A 63 16.85 9.25 28.76
C GLN A 63 16.21 7.94 29.22
N ALA A 64 15.86 7.83 30.51
CA ALA A 64 15.15 6.68 31.07
C ALA A 64 13.74 6.50 30.46
N ALA A 65 13.01 7.61 30.25
CA ALA A 65 11.72 7.59 29.60
C ALA A 65 11.81 7.11 28.13
N LEU A 66 12.80 7.58 27.38
CA LEU A 66 13.04 7.12 26.00
C LEU A 66 13.37 5.64 25.97
N ALA A 67 14.25 5.17 26.84
CA ALA A 67 14.61 3.73 26.94
C ALA A 67 13.35 2.88 27.29
N ALA A 68 12.48 3.36 28.18
CA ALA A 68 11.23 2.69 28.53
C ALA A 68 10.24 2.65 27.37
N LEU A 69 10.12 3.74 26.58
CA LEU A 69 9.29 3.79 25.37
C LEU A 69 9.81 2.80 24.29
N GLU A 70 11.13 2.71 24.12
CA GLU A 70 11.75 1.78 23.17
C GLU A 70 11.62 0.32 23.62
N TRP A 71 11.69 0.06 24.92
CA TRP A 71 11.55 -1.28 25.51
C TRP A 71 10.14 -1.85 25.38
N ALA A 72 9.08 -0.99 25.45
CA ALA A 72 7.71 -1.44 25.55
C ALA A 72 7.09 -1.79 24.18
N ASP A 73 6.29 -2.85 24.15
CA ASP A 73 5.43 -3.24 23.02
C ASP A 73 4.08 -2.50 23.03
N HIS A 74 3.66 -2.07 24.24
CA HIS A 74 2.38 -1.41 24.47
C HIS A 74 2.53 -0.22 25.43
N TRP A 75 2.02 0.95 25.01
CA TRP A 75 2.05 2.18 25.80
C TRP A 75 0.68 2.49 26.36
N VAL A 76 0.64 2.96 27.59
CA VAL A 76 -0.59 3.40 28.26
C VAL A 76 -0.40 4.81 28.76
N PHE A 77 -1.21 5.73 28.27
CA PHE A 77 -1.21 7.10 28.75
C PHE A 77 -2.40 7.33 29.66
N VAL A 78 -2.14 7.63 30.92
CA VAL A 78 -3.17 7.94 31.92
C VAL A 78 -3.05 9.42 32.30
N PHE A 79 -4.03 10.24 31.91
CA PHE A 79 -3.94 11.70 32.05
C PHE A 79 -5.29 12.38 32.26
N PRO A 80 -5.33 13.54 32.96
CA PRO A 80 -6.52 14.38 33.02
C PRO A 80 -6.66 15.19 31.73
N SER A 81 -7.87 15.41 31.26
CA SER A 81 -8.13 16.33 30.17
C SER A 81 -8.24 17.77 30.71
N TRP A 82 -7.22 18.54 30.46
CA TRP A 82 -7.21 19.98 30.77
C TRP A 82 -7.31 20.75 29.43
N TRP A 83 -8.31 21.62 29.34
CA TRP A 83 -8.59 22.37 28.11
C TRP A 83 -8.69 21.49 26.87
N GLY A 84 -9.25 20.29 27.04
CA GLY A 84 -9.43 19.34 25.94
C GLY A 84 -8.21 18.52 25.57
N THR A 85 -7.02 18.77 26.19
CA THR A 85 -5.77 18.03 25.94
C THR A 85 -5.18 17.46 27.23
N GLY A 86 -4.04 16.78 27.14
CA GLY A 86 -3.26 16.38 28.33
C GLY A 86 -2.53 17.58 28.97
N PRO A 87 -2.01 17.44 30.21
CA PRO A 87 -1.19 18.44 30.87
C PRO A 87 0.01 18.86 30.01
N ALA A 88 0.46 20.14 30.17
CA ALA A 88 1.62 20.67 29.45
C ALA A 88 2.87 19.83 29.65
N ARG A 89 3.09 19.27 30.84
CA ARG A 89 4.22 18.39 31.14
C ARG A 89 4.21 17.10 30.30
N LEU A 90 3.04 16.55 29.97
CA LEU A 90 2.94 15.43 29.01
C LEU A 90 3.38 15.87 27.62
N LYS A 91 2.94 17.04 27.17
CA LYS A 91 3.34 17.57 25.87
C LYS A 91 4.85 17.79 25.82
N GLY A 92 5.44 18.39 26.88
CA GLY A 92 6.89 18.56 26.98
C GLY A 92 7.65 17.24 26.92
N LEU A 93 7.22 16.19 27.64
CA LEU A 93 7.82 14.86 27.52
C LEU A 93 7.83 14.39 26.05
N LEU A 94 6.67 14.47 25.37
CA LEU A 94 6.54 14.00 23.99
C LEU A 94 7.43 14.82 23.02
N ASP A 95 7.50 16.14 23.20
CA ASP A 95 8.33 17.03 22.37
C ASP A 95 9.82 16.79 22.55
N ARG A 96 10.24 16.38 23.76
CA ARG A 96 11.62 16.14 24.09
C ARG A 96 12.11 14.73 23.72
N VAL A 97 11.24 13.71 23.68
CA VAL A 97 11.65 12.30 23.46
C VAL A 97 11.25 11.73 22.09
N LEU A 98 10.13 12.19 21.48
CA LEU A 98 9.68 11.65 20.20
C LEU A 98 10.26 12.44 19.01
N LEU A 99 11.56 12.38 18.86
CA LEU A 99 12.32 13.20 17.90
C LEU A 99 12.52 12.51 16.55
N PRO A 100 12.80 13.30 15.48
CA PRO A 100 13.24 12.77 14.19
C PRO A 100 14.46 11.86 14.33
N GLY A 101 14.51 10.77 13.54
CA GLY A 101 15.56 9.76 13.59
C GLY A 101 15.38 8.70 14.70
N ARG A 102 14.52 8.95 15.70
CA ARG A 102 14.18 8.01 16.78
C ARG A 102 12.72 7.54 16.72
N ALA A 103 11.77 8.44 16.73
CA ALA A 103 10.34 8.11 16.70
C ALA A 103 9.77 8.09 15.28
N PHE A 104 10.29 8.94 14.41
CA PHE A 104 9.90 9.03 13.01
C PHE A 104 11.06 9.56 12.16
N ARG A 105 10.94 9.43 10.84
CA ARG A 105 11.87 10.04 9.87
C ARG A 105 11.12 10.52 8.64
N GLU A 106 11.68 11.49 7.96
CA GLU A 106 11.22 11.91 6.65
C GLU A 106 11.87 11.04 5.57
N LYS A 107 11.05 10.49 4.67
CA LYS A 107 11.51 9.77 3.48
C LYS A 107 11.94 10.76 2.39
N PRO A 108 12.76 10.34 1.42
CA PRO A 108 13.17 11.20 0.31
C PRO A 108 12.01 11.78 -0.52
N ASN A 109 10.82 11.20 -0.40
CA ASN A 109 9.59 11.67 -1.06
C ASN A 109 8.76 12.64 -0.19
N GLY A 110 9.30 13.15 0.92
CA GLY A 110 8.63 14.07 1.85
C GLY A 110 7.59 13.43 2.77
N LYS A 111 7.37 12.11 2.71
CA LYS A 111 6.43 11.42 3.60
C LYS A 111 7.09 11.04 4.91
N LEU A 112 6.37 11.19 6.02
CA LEU A 112 6.83 10.72 7.31
C LEU A 112 6.68 9.20 7.42
N GLU A 113 7.67 8.57 8.01
CA GLU A 113 7.69 7.15 8.37
C GLU A 113 7.89 7.01 9.88
N GLY A 114 6.93 6.39 10.56
CA GLY A 114 7.07 6.08 11.98
C GLY A 114 8.08 4.96 12.21
N LEU A 115 8.97 5.14 13.16
CA LEU A 115 10.02 4.17 13.51
C LEU A 115 9.61 3.27 14.69
N MET A 116 8.47 3.56 15.34
CA MET A 116 7.90 2.79 16.45
C MET A 116 6.80 1.81 16.00
N GLN A 117 6.88 1.33 14.75
CA GLN A 117 5.90 0.42 14.16
C GLN A 117 5.77 -0.89 14.95
N GLY A 118 4.58 -1.50 14.89
CA GLY A 118 4.28 -2.74 15.61
C GLY A 118 3.83 -2.51 17.05
N ARG A 119 4.07 -1.33 17.63
CA ARG A 119 3.60 -0.97 18.97
C ARG A 119 2.15 -0.55 18.98
N THR A 120 1.51 -0.76 20.11
CA THR A 120 0.11 -0.37 20.36
C THR A 120 0.01 0.56 21.55
N ALA A 121 -1.12 1.29 21.68
CA ALA A 121 -1.35 2.13 22.83
C ALA A 121 -2.81 2.13 23.31
N HIS A 122 -3.00 2.35 24.61
CA HIS A 122 -4.26 2.70 25.23
C HIS A 122 -4.20 4.13 25.81
N LEU A 123 -5.33 4.85 25.74
CA LEU A 123 -5.48 6.16 26.38
C LEU A 123 -6.54 6.03 27.47
N VAL A 124 -6.21 6.46 28.69
CA VAL A 124 -7.13 6.54 29.83
C VAL A 124 -7.18 7.99 30.28
N THR A 125 -8.35 8.64 30.17
CA THR A 125 -8.47 10.07 30.36
C THR A 125 -9.58 10.37 31.37
N THR A 126 -9.27 11.20 32.34
CA THR A 126 -10.28 11.74 33.27
C THR A 126 -10.80 13.08 32.77
N LEU A 127 -12.10 13.32 32.94
CA LEU A 127 -12.83 14.49 32.44
C LEU A 127 -13.67 15.13 33.57
N ASP A 128 -13.87 16.44 33.51
CA ASP A 128 -14.83 17.17 34.38
C ASP A 128 -16.23 17.30 33.74
N MET A 129 -16.39 16.74 32.53
CA MET A 129 -17.67 16.71 31.82
C MET A 129 -18.09 15.26 31.53
N PRO A 130 -19.36 15.02 31.16
CA PRO A 130 -19.82 13.72 30.73
C PRO A 130 -19.04 13.22 29.48
N PRO A 131 -18.63 11.94 29.43
CA PRO A 131 -17.84 11.40 28.30
C PRO A 131 -18.49 11.55 26.93
N TRP A 132 -19.83 11.58 26.85
CA TRP A 132 -20.54 11.77 25.59
C TRP A 132 -20.36 13.21 25.05
N VAL A 133 -20.33 14.25 25.92
CA VAL A 133 -20.03 15.66 25.53
C VAL A 133 -18.63 15.70 24.92
N TYR A 134 -17.64 15.17 25.66
CA TYR A 134 -16.26 15.12 25.17
C TYR A 134 -16.14 14.41 23.83
N ARG A 135 -16.83 13.26 23.68
CA ARG A 135 -16.72 12.41 22.48
C ARG A 135 -17.44 12.98 21.28
N TRP A 136 -18.69 13.42 21.45
CA TRP A 136 -19.56 13.77 20.32
C TRP A 136 -19.60 15.27 20.03
N ILE A 137 -19.64 16.11 21.05
CA ILE A 137 -19.72 17.57 20.87
C ILE A 137 -18.31 18.13 20.65
N GLN A 138 -17.37 17.84 21.53
CA GLN A 138 -15.99 18.34 21.41
C GLN A 138 -15.12 17.49 20.47
N ARG A 139 -15.61 16.34 19.99
CA ARG A 139 -14.87 15.40 19.09
C ARG A 139 -13.57 14.86 19.69
N ALA A 140 -13.50 14.74 21.02
CA ALA A 140 -12.38 14.19 21.79
C ALA A 140 -11.00 14.75 21.37
N PRO A 141 -10.74 16.07 21.48
CA PRO A 141 -9.58 16.71 20.87
C PRO A 141 -8.27 16.16 21.39
N GLY A 142 -8.11 15.89 22.69
CA GLY A 142 -6.90 15.31 23.27
C GLY A 142 -6.63 13.89 22.78
N HIS A 143 -7.67 13.06 22.66
CA HIS A 143 -7.53 11.73 22.06
C HIS A 143 -7.14 11.80 20.58
N GLN A 144 -7.71 12.74 19.83
CA GLN A 144 -7.38 12.90 18.41
C GLN A 144 -5.92 13.37 18.23
N ALA A 145 -5.49 14.35 19.03
CA ALA A 145 -4.11 14.86 18.99
C ALA A 145 -3.09 13.75 19.28
N LEU A 146 -3.27 13.03 20.40
CA LEU A 146 -2.36 11.93 20.75
C LEU A 146 -2.43 10.80 19.71
N ARG A 147 -3.62 10.36 19.34
CA ARG A 147 -3.81 9.19 18.48
C ARG A 147 -3.30 9.42 17.05
N ARG A 148 -3.61 10.59 16.45
CA ARG A 148 -3.32 10.86 15.03
C ARG A 148 -2.00 11.59 14.84
N SER A 149 -1.81 12.69 15.59
CA SER A 149 -0.70 13.60 15.35
C SER A 149 0.59 13.17 16.07
N VAL A 150 0.51 12.44 17.17
CA VAL A 150 1.67 11.94 17.90
C VAL A 150 1.91 10.46 17.61
N LEU A 151 1.07 9.59 18.14
CA LEU A 151 1.24 8.14 18.05
C LEU A 151 1.21 7.64 16.59
N GLY A 152 0.27 8.18 15.78
CA GLY A 152 0.15 7.83 14.37
C GLY A 152 1.38 8.19 13.54
N VAL A 153 1.99 9.35 13.80
CA VAL A 153 3.23 9.78 13.15
C VAL A 153 4.39 8.88 13.55
N CYS A 154 4.46 8.46 14.81
CA CYS A 154 5.47 7.53 15.31
C CYS A 154 5.25 6.07 14.82
N GLY A 155 4.11 5.76 14.21
CA GLY A 155 3.76 4.40 13.79
C GLY A 155 3.14 3.55 14.90
N VAL A 156 2.77 4.14 16.04
CA VAL A 156 2.12 3.48 17.18
C VAL A 156 0.61 3.49 17.00
N ARG A 157 -0.02 2.33 17.13
CA ARG A 157 -1.46 2.18 16.94
C ARG A 157 -2.24 2.31 18.23
N CYS A 158 -2.99 3.39 18.40
CA CYS A 158 -3.92 3.52 19.52
C CYS A 158 -5.14 2.61 19.30
N THR A 159 -5.32 1.60 20.18
CA THR A 159 -6.34 0.56 20.02
C THR A 159 -7.57 0.79 20.89
N ARG A 160 -7.43 1.47 22.02
CA ARG A 160 -8.56 1.83 22.89
C ARG A 160 -8.35 3.20 23.53
N CYS A 161 -9.48 3.92 23.71
CA CYS A 161 -9.55 5.15 24.46
C CYS A 161 -10.68 5.01 25.50
N LEU A 162 -10.32 5.12 26.79
CA LEU A 162 -11.24 5.12 27.92
C LEU A 162 -11.33 6.55 28.44
N ALA A 163 -12.51 7.16 28.33
CA ALA A 163 -12.80 8.51 28.84
C ALA A 163 -13.75 8.38 30.03
N LEU A 164 -13.33 8.88 31.20
CA LEU A 164 -14.01 8.76 32.47
C LEU A 164 -14.38 10.14 33.02
N GLY A 165 -15.64 10.42 33.26
CA GLY A 165 -16.13 11.74 33.71
C GLY A 165 -17.63 11.69 34.11
N ALA A 166 -18.16 12.69 34.77
CA ALA A 166 -17.50 13.90 35.32
C ALA A 166 -16.88 13.57 36.67
N VAL A 167 -15.56 13.68 36.80
CA VAL A 167 -14.85 13.18 38.00
C VAL A 167 -15.21 13.99 39.26
N ASN A 168 -15.29 15.31 39.14
CA ASN A 168 -15.57 16.19 40.28
C ASN A 168 -16.97 15.98 40.89
N HIS A 169 -17.93 15.45 40.12
CA HIS A 169 -19.28 15.16 40.55
C HIS A 169 -19.55 13.65 40.74
N SER A 170 -18.49 12.83 40.75
CA SER A 170 -18.62 11.37 40.84
C SER A 170 -18.80 10.89 42.30
N THR A 171 -19.62 9.86 42.44
CA THR A 171 -19.77 9.14 43.72
C THR A 171 -18.60 8.15 43.92
N PRO A 172 -18.35 7.72 45.19
CA PRO A 172 -17.36 6.67 45.45
C PRO A 172 -17.62 5.37 44.66
N ALA A 173 -18.88 4.99 44.50
CA ALA A 173 -19.26 3.80 43.72
C ALA A 173 -18.92 3.97 42.22
N GLN A 174 -19.12 5.12 41.64
CA GLN A 174 -18.72 5.41 40.24
C GLN A 174 -17.21 5.35 40.09
N ARG A 175 -16.44 5.91 41.03
CA ARG A 175 -14.96 5.83 40.99
C ARG A 175 -14.48 4.40 41.13
N ALA A 176 -15.06 3.59 41.98
CA ALA A 176 -14.74 2.19 42.11
C ALA A 176 -15.01 1.42 40.80
N ASN A 177 -16.15 1.70 40.14
CA ASN A 177 -16.47 1.13 38.83
C ASN A 177 -15.44 1.54 37.74
N TRP A 178 -14.97 2.79 37.73
CA TRP A 178 -13.96 3.25 36.80
C TRP A 178 -12.58 2.59 37.02
N LEU A 179 -12.21 2.35 38.31
CA LEU A 179 -11.01 1.56 38.63
C LEU A 179 -11.16 0.12 38.11
N ALA A 180 -12.32 -0.50 38.28
CA ALA A 180 -12.59 -1.83 37.73
C ALA A 180 -12.53 -1.85 36.18
N GLN A 181 -13.01 -0.81 35.51
CA GLN A 181 -12.88 -0.64 34.06
C GLN A 181 -11.42 -0.52 33.61
N ALA A 182 -10.60 0.25 34.35
CA ALA A 182 -9.17 0.38 34.05
C ALA A 182 -8.45 -0.96 34.24
N GLN A 183 -8.75 -1.70 35.32
CA GLN A 183 -8.19 -3.05 35.55
C GLN A 183 -8.64 -4.02 34.46
N ALA A 184 -9.92 -4.03 34.09
CA ALA A 184 -10.45 -4.86 33.01
C ALA A 184 -9.78 -4.52 31.65
N LEU A 185 -9.46 -3.24 31.42
CA LEU A 185 -8.74 -2.80 30.23
C LEU A 185 -7.31 -3.37 30.23
N GLY A 186 -6.59 -3.35 31.35
CA GLY A 186 -5.28 -4.00 31.50
C GLY A 186 -5.38 -5.51 31.29
N ARG A 187 -6.33 -6.18 31.95
CA ARG A 187 -6.57 -7.63 31.78
C ARG A 187 -6.88 -8.04 30.35
N SER A 188 -7.49 -7.16 29.57
CA SER A 188 -7.80 -7.43 28.16
C SER A 188 -6.57 -7.65 27.27
N LEU A 189 -5.37 -7.31 27.75
CA LEU A 189 -4.11 -7.58 27.06
C LEU A 189 -3.75 -9.07 26.97
N ALA A 190 -4.35 -9.94 27.81
CA ALA A 190 -4.21 -11.39 27.71
C ALA A 190 -4.62 -11.93 26.33
N SER A 191 -5.65 -11.35 25.70
CA SER A 191 -6.09 -11.67 24.34
C SER A 191 -5.35 -10.89 23.25
N GLY A 192 -4.33 -10.10 23.62
CA GLY A 192 -3.60 -9.17 22.79
C GLY A 192 -4.27 -7.79 22.68
N ALA A 193 -3.47 -6.77 22.40
CA ALA A 193 -3.90 -5.38 22.40
C ALA A 193 -4.93 -5.01 21.30
N LEU A 194 -5.02 -5.81 20.22
CA LEU A 194 -6.00 -5.61 19.12
C LEU A 194 -7.30 -6.37 19.38
N ARG A 195 -8.43 -5.72 19.12
CA ARG A 195 -9.74 -6.39 19.14
C ARG A 195 -9.86 -7.38 17.96
N PRO A 196 -10.70 -8.45 18.08
CA PRO A 196 -10.88 -9.42 17.00
C PRO A 196 -11.25 -8.78 15.65
N HIS A 197 -12.18 -7.82 15.64
CA HIS A 197 -12.56 -7.10 14.42
C HIS A 197 -11.41 -6.25 13.84
N GLN A 198 -10.53 -5.66 14.68
CA GLN A 198 -9.36 -4.92 14.21
C GLN A 198 -8.34 -5.85 13.55
N ARG A 199 -8.12 -7.05 14.12
CA ARG A 199 -7.27 -8.08 13.50
C ARG A 199 -7.85 -8.54 12.16
N ALA A 200 -9.17 -8.77 12.11
CA ALA A 200 -9.85 -9.16 10.88
C ALA A 200 -9.70 -8.07 9.79
N LEU A 201 -9.94 -6.80 10.15
CA LEU A 201 -9.75 -5.66 9.22
C LEU A 201 -8.30 -5.52 8.76
N ASP A 202 -7.33 -5.73 9.64
CA ASP A 202 -5.91 -5.71 9.28
C ASP A 202 -5.57 -6.83 8.30
N THR A 203 -6.09 -8.03 8.56
CA THR A 203 -5.91 -9.18 7.67
C THR A 203 -6.53 -8.91 6.30
N VAL A 204 -7.78 -8.44 6.24
CA VAL A 204 -8.44 -8.07 4.97
C VAL A 204 -7.64 -6.97 4.25
N SER A 205 -7.24 -5.93 4.97
CA SER A 205 -6.42 -4.85 4.41
C SER A 205 -5.08 -5.35 3.87
N ALA A 206 -4.43 -6.31 4.55
CA ALA A 206 -3.19 -6.92 4.08
C ALA A 206 -3.39 -7.69 2.76
N TRP A 207 -4.47 -8.48 2.65
CA TRP A 207 -4.82 -9.19 1.42
C TRP A 207 -5.18 -8.24 0.27
N LEU A 208 -5.95 -7.17 0.55
CA LEU A 208 -6.27 -6.15 -0.47
C LEU A 208 -5.01 -5.41 -0.96
N ARG A 209 -4.06 -5.10 -0.05
CA ARG A 209 -2.76 -4.54 -0.46
C ARG A 209 -1.96 -5.52 -1.31
N ALA A 210 -1.94 -6.81 -0.92
CA ALA A 210 -1.25 -7.85 -1.67
C ALA A 210 -1.78 -8.01 -3.09
N LEU A 211 -3.08 -7.82 -3.32
CA LEU A 211 -3.69 -7.88 -4.65
C LEU A 211 -3.25 -6.76 -5.59
N ARG A 212 -2.83 -5.59 -5.08
CA ARG A 212 -2.41 -4.43 -5.88
C ARG A 212 -3.45 -4.04 -6.94
N LEU A 213 -4.71 -3.92 -6.54
CA LEU A 213 -5.86 -3.72 -7.44
C LEU A 213 -5.76 -2.52 -8.38
N GLN A 214 -4.91 -1.54 -8.07
CA GLN A 214 -4.67 -0.36 -8.91
C GLN A 214 -4.14 -0.69 -10.32
N PHE A 215 -3.62 -1.89 -10.55
CA PHE A 215 -3.09 -2.31 -11.85
C PHE A 215 -4.05 -3.18 -12.68
N TYR A 216 -5.26 -3.48 -12.16
CA TYR A 216 -6.21 -4.37 -12.84
C TYR A 216 -7.03 -3.67 -13.94
N PRO A 217 -7.47 -2.40 -13.80
CA PRO A 217 -8.33 -1.76 -14.79
C PRO A 217 -7.76 -1.78 -16.20
N MET A 218 -6.46 -1.54 -16.35
CA MET A 218 -5.79 -1.54 -17.65
C MET A 218 -5.87 -2.90 -18.37
N SER A 219 -5.63 -3.99 -17.65
CA SER A 219 -5.71 -5.35 -18.23
C SER A 219 -7.15 -5.71 -18.61
N TRP A 220 -8.13 -5.28 -17.78
CA TRP A 220 -9.54 -5.46 -18.10
C TRP A 220 -9.95 -4.68 -19.35
N MET A 221 -9.54 -3.42 -19.49
CA MET A 221 -9.83 -2.61 -20.67
C MET A 221 -9.21 -3.23 -21.93
N ALA A 222 -7.93 -3.65 -21.88
CA ALA A 222 -7.27 -4.28 -23.02
C ALA A 222 -7.94 -5.61 -23.41
N TYR A 223 -8.33 -6.43 -22.44
CA TYR A 223 -9.11 -7.64 -22.67
C TYR A 223 -10.43 -7.33 -23.36
N THR A 224 -11.13 -6.30 -22.89
CA THR A 224 -12.42 -5.87 -23.44
C THR A 224 -12.30 -5.33 -24.86
N VAL A 225 -11.21 -4.61 -25.18
CA VAL A 225 -10.89 -4.19 -26.57
C VAL A 225 -10.86 -5.40 -27.49
N GLY A 226 -10.11 -6.44 -27.14
CA GLY A 226 -10.05 -7.66 -27.95
C GLY A 226 -11.40 -8.34 -28.10
N ALA A 227 -12.16 -8.46 -27.01
CA ALA A 227 -13.47 -9.08 -26.99
C ALA A 227 -14.49 -8.33 -27.87
N LEU A 228 -14.55 -7.00 -27.76
CA LEU A 228 -15.46 -6.17 -28.57
C LEU A 228 -15.08 -6.17 -30.05
N ALA A 229 -13.77 -6.07 -30.35
CA ALA A 229 -13.29 -6.12 -31.72
C ALA A 229 -13.69 -7.45 -32.41
N ALA A 230 -13.55 -8.57 -31.73
CA ALA A 230 -14.01 -9.87 -32.25
C ALA A 230 -15.53 -9.91 -32.40
N ALA A 231 -16.28 -9.47 -31.41
CA ALA A 231 -17.74 -9.48 -31.41
C ALA A 231 -18.33 -8.67 -32.58
N GLN A 232 -17.73 -7.54 -32.94
CA GLN A 232 -18.13 -6.77 -34.13
C GLN A 232 -17.81 -7.51 -35.43
N MET A 233 -16.66 -8.18 -35.52
CA MET A 233 -16.29 -8.93 -36.73
C MET A 233 -17.14 -10.19 -36.95
N VAL A 234 -17.44 -10.91 -35.87
CA VAL A 234 -18.20 -12.17 -35.91
C VAL A 234 -19.72 -11.93 -35.89
N GLY A 235 -20.15 -10.73 -35.47
CA GLY A 235 -21.57 -10.37 -35.41
C GLY A 235 -22.30 -10.92 -34.18
N GLY A 236 -21.62 -11.14 -33.06
CA GLY A 236 -22.25 -11.65 -31.85
C GLY A 236 -21.45 -11.44 -30.58
N TRP A 237 -22.15 -11.24 -29.45
CA TRP A 237 -21.55 -11.09 -28.12
C TRP A 237 -21.89 -12.27 -27.22
N GLN A 238 -20.87 -12.93 -26.69
CA GLN A 238 -21.01 -14.08 -25.78
C GLN A 238 -20.70 -13.65 -24.34
N ALA A 239 -21.71 -13.13 -23.64
CA ALA A 239 -21.55 -12.55 -22.30
C ALA A 239 -20.99 -13.56 -21.26
N GLY A 240 -21.46 -14.82 -21.28
CA GLY A 240 -20.98 -15.86 -20.37
C GLY A 240 -19.50 -16.13 -20.57
N THR A 241 -19.06 -16.36 -21.81
CA THR A 241 -17.65 -16.58 -22.18
C THR A 241 -16.78 -15.39 -21.80
N TYR A 242 -17.26 -14.17 -22.02
CA TYR A 242 -16.57 -12.94 -21.61
C TYR A 242 -16.32 -12.88 -20.11
N TRP A 243 -17.35 -13.05 -19.27
CA TRP A 243 -17.17 -12.90 -17.83
C TRP A 243 -16.36 -14.03 -17.20
N PHE A 244 -16.52 -15.27 -17.67
CA PHE A 244 -15.68 -16.37 -17.22
C PHE A 244 -14.23 -16.20 -17.69
N GLY A 245 -14.00 -15.71 -18.91
CA GLY A 245 -12.67 -15.40 -19.42
C GLY A 245 -12.00 -14.27 -18.65
N TYR A 246 -12.75 -13.22 -18.29
CA TYR A 246 -12.24 -12.15 -17.42
C TYR A 246 -11.92 -12.64 -16.01
N ALA A 247 -12.81 -13.48 -15.41
CA ALA A 247 -12.56 -14.07 -14.10
C ALA A 247 -11.26 -14.91 -14.10
N ALA A 248 -11.02 -15.71 -15.13
CA ALA A 248 -9.78 -16.46 -15.28
C ALA A 248 -8.56 -15.52 -15.28
N LEU A 249 -8.57 -14.45 -16.09
CA LEU A 249 -7.49 -13.45 -16.11
C LEU A 249 -7.30 -12.75 -14.76
N PHE A 250 -8.38 -12.37 -14.11
CA PHE A 250 -8.34 -11.73 -12.79
C PHE A 250 -7.61 -12.63 -11.77
N PHE A 251 -7.97 -13.91 -11.73
CA PHE A 251 -7.35 -14.86 -10.80
C PHE A 251 -5.90 -15.20 -11.19
N ILE A 252 -5.57 -15.32 -12.48
CA ILE A 252 -4.17 -15.47 -12.94
C ILE A 252 -3.34 -14.28 -12.48
N LYS A 253 -3.83 -13.05 -12.70
CA LYS A 253 -3.13 -11.84 -12.30
C LYS A 253 -2.93 -11.77 -10.79
N ALA A 254 -3.95 -12.08 -10.01
CA ALA A 254 -3.88 -12.12 -8.55
C ALA A 254 -2.85 -13.15 -8.06
N ALA A 255 -2.84 -14.35 -8.64
CA ALA A 255 -1.86 -15.39 -8.34
C ALA A 255 -0.43 -14.95 -8.70
N THR A 256 -0.27 -14.29 -9.85
CA THR A 256 1.02 -13.74 -10.31
C THR A 256 1.54 -12.70 -9.32
N VAL A 257 0.71 -11.76 -8.86
CA VAL A 257 1.12 -10.73 -7.90
C VAL A 257 1.54 -11.35 -6.56
N PHE A 258 0.83 -12.39 -6.07
CA PHE A 258 1.22 -13.11 -4.85
C PHE A 258 2.53 -13.89 -5.04
N SER A 259 2.74 -14.48 -6.20
CA SER A 259 4.00 -15.13 -6.56
C SER A 259 5.15 -14.13 -6.61
N ASN A 260 4.94 -12.96 -7.22
CA ASN A 260 5.93 -11.90 -7.33
C ASN A 260 6.35 -11.39 -5.96
N GLU A 261 5.40 -11.08 -5.07
CA GLU A 261 5.66 -10.61 -3.70
C GLU A 261 6.58 -11.58 -2.94
N ARG A 262 6.41 -12.89 -3.16
CA ARG A 262 7.23 -13.92 -2.51
C ARG A 262 8.65 -14.01 -3.10
N HIS A 263 8.77 -13.99 -4.44
CA HIS A 263 10.07 -14.15 -5.11
C HIS A 263 10.91 -12.87 -5.07
N ASP A 264 10.27 -11.71 -4.93
CA ASP A 264 10.91 -10.41 -4.86
C ASP A 264 11.24 -9.96 -3.44
N PHE A 265 10.92 -10.76 -2.42
CA PHE A 265 11.14 -10.43 -1.00
C PHE A 265 12.56 -9.93 -0.70
N ALA A 266 13.58 -10.55 -1.31
CA ALA A 266 14.98 -10.16 -1.09
C ALA A 266 15.25 -8.72 -1.57
N SER A 267 14.77 -8.32 -2.75
CA SER A 267 14.91 -6.95 -3.25
C SER A 267 14.02 -5.96 -2.52
N ASP A 268 12.77 -6.36 -2.22
CA ASP A 268 11.81 -5.50 -1.54
C ASP A 268 12.21 -5.20 -0.09
N SER A 269 12.87 -6.13 0.60
CA SER A 269 13.31 -5.95 1.98
C SER A 269 14.39 -4.87 2.14
N VAL A 270 15.28 -4.72 1.16
CA VAL A 270 16.35 -3.71 1.16
C VAL A 270 15.93 -2.40 0.48
N ASN A 271 14.76 -2.36 -0.15
CA ASN A 271 14.28 -1.21 -0.89
C ASN A 271 13.83 -0.07 0.04
N LYS A 272 14.59 1.02 0.07
CA LYS A 272 14.29 2.24 0.84
C LYS A 272 13.38 3.22 0.09
N MET A 273 13.21 3.05 -1.23
CA MET A 273 12.47 3.94 -2.11
C MET A 273 11.10 3.39 -2.49
N ALA A 274 10.60 2.36 -1.79
CA ALA A 274 9.30 1.77 -2.07
C ALA A 274 8.17 2.79 -2.04
N GLY A 275 7.28 2.73 -3.04
CA GLY A 275 6.17 3.65 -3.25
C GLY A 275 4.89 2.94 -3.72
N PRO A 276 3.84 3.68 -4.06
CA PRO A 276 2.56 3.11 -4.49
C PRO A 276 2.65 2.26 -5.77
N PHE A 277 3.64 2.55 -6.62
CA PHE A 277 3.78 1.93 -7.95
C PHE A 277 5.03 1.04 -8.07
N ASN A 278 5.89 0.99 -7.05
CA ASN A 278 7.15 0.27 -7.03
C ASN A 278 7.41 -0.40 -5.68
N GLY A 279 8.39 -1.31 -5.58
CA GLY A 279 8.84 -1.94 -4.32
C GLY A 279 7.81 -2.88 -3.68
N GLY A 280 6.99 -3.56 -4.46
CA GLY A 280 6.02 -4.55 -3.98
C GLY A 280 4.86 -3.97 -3.18
N SER A 281 4.04 -4.84 -2.58
CA SER A 281 2.97 -4.46 -1.64
C SER A 281 3.47 -4.31 -0.20
N ARG A 282 4.68 -4.80 0.05
CA ARG A 282 5.38 -4.84 1.34
C ARG A 282 4.71 -5.69 2.43
N VAL A 283 3.69 -6.48 2.11
CA VAL A 283 2.97 -7.29 3.13
C VAL A 283 3.86 -8.35 3.79
N LEU A 284 4.87 -8.87 3.05
CA LEU A 284 5.89 -9.76 3.62
C LEU A 284 6.94 -8.99 4.41
N VAL A 285 7.42 -7.87 3.90
CA VAL A 285 8.43 -7.03 4.55
C VAL A 285 7.91 -6.46 5.86
N ASP A 286 6.63 -6.04 5.87
CA ASP A 286 5.94 -5.53 7.06
C ASP A 286 5.48 -6.67 8.01
N GLY A 287 5.69 -7.94 7.66
CA GLY A 287 5.27 -9.11 8.45
C GLY A 287 3.75 -9.25 8.62
N THR A 288 2.95 -8.56 7.78
CA THR A 288 1.47 -8.61 7.87
C THR A 288 0.89 -9.88 7.27
N LEU A 289 1.55 -10.46 6.28
CA LEU A 289 1.29 -11.80 5.75
C LEU A 289 2.59 -12.61 5.75
N ARG A 290 2.46 -13.94 5.77
CA ARG A 290 3.58 -14.89 5.69
C ARG A 290 3.74 -15.41 4.26
N ALA A 291 4.96 -15.78 3.86
CA ALA A 291 5.24 -16.33 2.53
C ALA A 291 4.38 -17.55 2.19
N GLU A 292 4.11 -18.42 3.19
CA GLU A 292 3.25 -19.60 3.02
C GLU A 292 1.78 -19.22 2.75
N GLN A 293 1.28 -18.15 3.36
CA GLN A 293 -0.08 -17.67 3.10
C GLN A 293 -0.22 -17.17 1.65
N LEU A 294 0.76 -16.42 1.15
CA LEU A 294 0.77 -15.98 -0.25
C LEU A 294 0.92 -17.16 -1.22
N ARG A 295 1.74 -18.18 -0.88
CA ARG A 295 1.86 -19.40 -1.69
C ARG A 295 0.52 -20.13 -1.79
N THR A 296 -0.12 -20.37 -0.65
CA THR A 296 -1.45 -21.01 -0.60
C THR A 296 -2.49 -20.15 -1.34
N GLY A 297 -2.48 -18.84 -1.12
CA GLY A 297 -3.37 -17.90 -1.83
C GLY A 297 -3.17 -17.95 -3.35
N ALA A 298 -1.92 -17.96 -3.83
CA ALA A 298 -1.62 -18.10 -5.25
C ALA A 298 -2.13 -19.42 -5.83
N PHE A 299 -1.96 -20.52 -5.10
CA PHE A 299 -2.48 -21.83 -5.53
C PHE A 299 -4.02 -21.83 -5.62
N VAL A 300 -4.70 -21.32 -4.60
CA VAL A 300 -6.18 -21.21 -4.61
C VAL A 300 -6.66 -20.34 -5.77
N LEU A 301 -5.96 -19.23 -6.04
CA LEU A 301 -6.31 -18.35 -7.16
C LEU A 301 -6.06 -19.02 -8.52
N LEU A 302 -5.00 -19.81 -8.67
CA LEU A 302 -4.77 -20.59 -9.89
C LEU A 302 -5.84 -21.67 -10.10
N LEU A 303 -6.29 -22.32 -9.03
CA LEU A 303 -7.42 -23.24 -9.10
C LEU A 303 -8.70 -22.52 -9.50
N ALA A 304 -8.99 -21.34 -8.92
CA ALA A 304 -10.14 -20.52 -9.31
C ALA A 304 -10.03 -20.05 -10.77
N ALA A 305 -8.83 -19.73 -11.25
CA ALA A 305 -8.58 -19.41 -12.65
C ALA A 305 -8.88 -20.59 -13.57
N ALA A 306 -8.41 -21.79 -13.22
CA ALA A 306 -8.69 -23.02 -13.98
C ALA A 306 -10.20 -23.33 -14.02
N LEU A 307 -10.88 -23.24 -12.87
CA LEU A 307 -12.34 -23.43 -12.80
C LEU A 307 -13.12 -22.40 -13.63
N SER A 308 -12.67 -21.15 -13.67
CA SER A 308 -13.26 -20.10 -14.51
C SER A 308 -12.94 -20.30 -15.98
N ALA A 309 -11.77 -20.86 -16.31
CA ALA A 309 -11.38 -21.12 -17.69
C ALA A 309 -12.19 -22.23 -18.35
N VAL A 310 -12.68 -23.21 -17.59
CA VAL A 310 -13.49 -24.33 -18.15
C VAL A 310 -14.72 -23.83 -18.92
N PRO A 311 -15.66 -23.06 -18.32
CA PRO A 311 -16.82 -22.54 -19.04
C PRO A 311 -16.41 -21.50 -20.12
N ALA A 312 -15.35 -20.72 -19.92
CA ALA A 312 -14.84 -19.80 -20.93
C ALA A 312 -14.38 -20.54 -22.19
N LEU A 313 -13.60 -21.61 -22.03
CA LEU A 313 -13.12 -22.45 -23.14
C LEU A 313 -14.25 -23.28 -23.77
N GLY A 314 -15.21 -23.76 -22.98
CA GLY A 314 -16.38 -24.49 -23.48
C GLY A 314 -17.31 -23.63 -24.35
N GLY A 315 -17.34 -22.30 -24.10
CA GLY A 315 -18.09 -21.36 -24.94
C GLY A 315 -17.26 -20.75 -26.08
N ALA A 316 -15.92 -20.93 -26.08
CA ALA A 316 -15.06 -20.34 -27.10
C ALA A 316 -15.21 -21.04 -28.44
N ALA A 317 -15.50 -20.29 -29.50
CA ALA A 317 -15.57 -20.83 -30.86
C ALA A 317 -14.17 -21.10 -31.47
N SER A 318 -13.12 -20.53 -30.93
CA SER A 318 -11.75 -20.66 -31.42
C SER A 318 -10.98 -21.79 -30.73
N GLY A 319 -10.52 -22.80 -31.49
CA GLY A 319 -9.66 -23.87 -30.96
C GLY A 319 -8.29 -23.42 -30.45
N ALA A 320 -7.90 -22.17 -30.70
CA ALA A 320 -6.65 -21.59 -30.20
C ALA A 320 -6.75 -21.06 -28.76
N ALA A 321 -7.95 -20.90 -28.21
CA ALA A 321 -8.15 -20.32 -26.87
C ALA A 321 -7.34 -21.02 -25.77
N PRO A 322 -7.24 -22.37 -25.69
CA PRO A 322 -6.42 -23.04 -24.69
C PRO A 322 -4.92 -22.69 -24.79
N LEU A 323 -4.39 -22.55 -26.00
CA LEU A 323 -3.00 -22.18 -26.25
C LEU A 323 -2.71 -20.74 -25.81
N VAL A 324 -3.60 -19.80 -26.14
CA VAL A 324 -3.48 -18.40 -25.73
C VAL A 324 -3.48 -18.29 -24.20
N LEU A 325 -4.39 -19.02 -23.53
CA LEU A 325 -4.43 -19.07 -22.06
C LEU A 325 -3.13 -19.65 -21.50
N LEU A 326 -2.63 -20.75 -22.03
CA LEU A 326 -1.39 -21.36 -21.57
C LEU A 326 -0.19 -20.39 -21.68
N ILE A 327 -0.05 -19.72 -22.83
CA ILE A 327 1.01 -18.73 -23.05
C ILE A 327 0.88 -17.59 -22.02
N THR A 328 -0.34 -17.10 -21.80
CA THR A 328 -0.63 -16.03 -20.83
C THR A 328 -0.22 -16.45 -19.42
N VAL A 329 -0.58 -17.66 -18.97
CA VAL A 329 -0.24 -18.18 -17.64
C VAL A 329 1.28 -18.36 -17.50
N VAL A 330 1.94 -18.95 -18.49
CA VAL A 330 3.39 -19.21 -18.48
C VAL A 330 4.16 -17.88 -18.42
N ALA A 331 3.80 -16.90 -19.24
CA ALA A 331 4.43 -15.59 -19.23
C ALA A 331 4.18 -14.87 -17.90
N ALA A 332 2.93 -14.78 -17.46
CA ALA A 332 2.57 -14.10 -16.22
C ALA A 332 3.27 -14.66 -14.97
N LEU A 333 3.27 -15.98 -14.79
CA LEU A 333 3.97 -16.62 -13.66
C LEU A 333 5.49 -16.60 -13.85
N GLY A 334 5.96 -16.73 -15.09
CA GLY A 334 7.38 -16.70 -15.47
C GLY A 334 8.06 -15.36 -15.24
N TYR A 335 7.29 -14.30 -14.98
CA TYR A 335 7.84 -12.98 -14.67
C TYR A 335 8.87 -13.03 -13.53
N THR A 336 8.52 -13.64 -12.37
CA THR A 336 9.43 -13.79 -11.22
C THR A 336 9.74 -15.24 -10.86
N ALA A 337 8.85 -16.18 -11.19
CA ALA A 337 8.98 -17.57 -10.76
C ALA A 337 9.98 -18.36 -11.62
N PRO A 338 10.73 -19.32 -11.01
CA PRO A 338 11.54 -20.28 -11.76
C PRO A 338 10.65 -21.17 -12.67
N PRO A 339 11.17 -21.68 -13.80
CA PRO A 339 12.54 -21.54 -14.28
C PRO A 339 12.82 -20.25 -15.07
N LEU A 340 11.79 -19.51 -15.51
CA LEU A 340 11.92 -18.38 -16.41
C LEU A 340 12.55 -17.16 -15.75
N LYS A 341 12.00 -16.67 -14.64
CA LYS A 341 12.51 -15.51 -13.90
C LYS A 341 12.82 -14.31 -14.82
N LEU A 342 11.89 -13.93 -15.69
CA LEU A 342 12.12 -12.97 -16.76
C LEU A 342 12.59 -11.60 -16.25
N CYS A 343 12.02 -11.11 -15.15
CA CYS A 343 12.43 -9.83 -14.55
C CYS A 343 13.86 -9.87 -13.98
N TRP A 344 14.37 -11.05 -13.59
CA TRP A 344 15.75 -11.22 -13.12
C TRP A 344 16.76 -11.29 -14.27
N ARG A 345 16.28 -11.51 -15.50
CA ARG A 345 17.10 -11.67 -16.71
C ARG A 345 17.09 -10.44 -17.62
N GLY A 346 16.38 -9.39 -17.24
CA GLY A 346 16.26 -8.15 -18.04
C GLY A 346 15.23 -8.23 -19.16
N LEU A 347 14.27 -9.14 -19.02
CA LEU A 347 13.14 -9.33 -19.93
C LEU A 347 11.80 -8.96 -19.26
N GLY A 348 11.81 -8.52 -18.00
CA GLY A 348 10.61 -8.26 -17.22
C GLY A 348 9.74 -7.16 -17.82
N GLU A 349 10.33 -6.06 -18.27
CA GLU A 349 9.60 -4.95 -18.86
C GLU A 349 8.92 -5.34 -20.18
N ILE A 350 9.58 -6.17 -20.98
CA ILE A 350 9.03 -6.70 -22.22
C ILE A 350 7.91 -7.70 -21.93
N ASP A 351 8.09 -8.56 -20.92
CA ASP A 351 7.07 -9.52 -20.50
C ASP A 351 5.81 -8.82 -19.99
N VAL A 352 5.93 -7.76 -19.20
CA VAL A 352 4.77 -6.96 -18.77
C VAL A 352 4.07 -6.32 -19.96
N ALA A 353 4.80 -5.74 -20.91
CA ALA A 353 4.21 -5.20 -22.13
C ALA A 353 3.47 -6.28 -22.93
N PHE A 354 4.08 -7.46 -23.11
CA PHE A 354 3.51 -8.59 -23.83
C PHE A 354 2.24 -9.15 -23.16
N THR A 355 2.31 -9.41 -21.85
CA THR A 355 1.19 -10.02 -21.10
C THR A 355 0.01 -9.07 -20.95
N HIS A 356 0.25 -7.75 -20.76
CA HIS A 356 -0.80 -6.76 -20.56
C HIS A 356 -1.31 -6.11 -21.86
N SER A 357 -0.76 -6.48 -23.01
CA SER A 357 -1.28 -6.09 -24.32
C SER A 357 -1.70 -7.32 -25.12
N LEU A 358 -0.75 -7.97 -25.81
CA LEU A 358 -1.05 -9.03 -26.77
C LEU A 358 -1.79 -10.20 -26.12
N CYS A 359 -1.30 -10.72 -24.98
CA CYS A 359 -1.93 -11.88 -24.36
C CYS A 359 -3.38 -11.60 -23.95
N VAL A 360 -3.65 -10.45 -23.31
CA VAL A 360 -5.01 -10.15 -22.84
C VAL A 360 -5.96 -9.72 -23.94
N VAL A 361 -5.46 -8.95 -24.96
CA VAL A 361 -6.26 -8.59 -26.14
C VAL A 361 -6.61 -9.85 -26.93
N LEU A 362 -5.63 -10.71 -27.22
CA LEU A 362 -5.81 -11.93 -27.99
C LEU A 362 -6.73 -12.91 -27.24
N TRP A 363 -6.60 -13.01 -25.91
CA TRP A 363 -7.49 -13.82 -25.09
C TRP A 363 -8.94 -13.37 -25.23
N GLY A 364 -9.23 -12.07 -25.09
CA GLY A 364 -10.57 -11.52 -25.31
C GLY A 364 -11.08 -11.79 -26.72
N TYR A 365 -10.23 -11.65 -27.72
CA TYR A 365 -10.54 -11.82 -29.12
C TYR A 365 -10.94 -13.25 -29.47
N VAL A 366 -10.12 -14.23 -29.09
CA VAL A 366 -10.39 -15.64 -29.39
C VAL A 366 -11.58 -16.20 -28.62
N LEU A 367 -11.87 -15.68 -27.43
CA LEU A 367 -13.05 -16.08 -26.66
C LEU A 367 -14.35 -15.65 -27.33
N GLN A 368 -14.37 -14.54 -28.04
CA GLN A 368 -15.54 -14.05 -28.77
C GLN A 368 -15.65 -14.58 -30.20
N GLY A 369 -14.83 -15.58 -30.56
CA GLY A 369 -14.91 -16.26 -31.84
C GLY A 369 -13.96 -15.76 -32.92
N GLY A 370 -13.13 -14.77 -32.63
CA GLY A 370 -12.09 -14.31 -33.57
C GLY A 370 -10.97 -15.34 -33.72
N ALA A 371 -10.35 -15.37 -34.90
CA ALA A 371 -9.22 -16.26 -35.16
C ALA A 371 -7.92 -15.65 -34.61
N TRP A 372 -7.06 -16.48 -34.00
CA TRP A 372 -5.81 -16.01 -33.40
C TRP A 372 -4.83 -15.39 -34.44
N ASN A 373 -4.93 -15.78 -35.71
CA ASN A 373 -4.13 -15.29 -36.82
C ASN A 373 -4.76 -14.09 -37.57
N ASP A 374 -5.92 -13.58 -37.13
CA ASP A 374 -6.42 -12.33 -37.68
C ASP A 374 -5.44 -11.20 -37.36
N ALA A 375 -5.28 -10.26 -38.28
CA ALA A 375 -4.35 -9.13 -38.10
C ALA A 375 -4.79 -8.18 -36.97
N LEU A 376 -6.08 -8.03 -36.77
CA LEU A 376 -6.66 -6.99 -35.90
C LEU A 376 -6.18 -7.05 -34.44
N PRO A 377 -6.21 -8.17 -33.70
CA PRO A 377 -5.76 -8.21 -32.31
C PRO A 377 -4.25 -7.91 -32.18
N TRP A 378 -3.43 -8.30 -33.15
CA TRP A 378 -2.00 -8.01 -33.16
C TRP A 378 -1.73 -6.52 -33.39
N VAL A 379 -2.43 -5.92 -34.34
CA VAL A 379 -2.31 -4.50 -34.70
C VAL A 379 -2.75 -3.62 -33.52
N LEU A 380 -3.87 -3.92 -32.86
CA LEU A 380 -4.34 -3.17 -31.69
C LEU A 380 -3.40 -3.35 -30.48
N SER A 381 -2.81 -4.53 -30.32
CA SER A 381 -1.92 -4.81 -29.19
C SER A 381 -0.59 -4.07 -29.26
N LEU A 382 -0.08 -3.76 -30.46
CA LEU A 382 1.22 -3.15 -30.64
C LEU A 382 1.33 -1.75 -29.98
N PRO A 383 0.48 -0.77 -30.29
CA PRO A 383 0.54 0.53 -29.64
C PRO A 383 0.25 0.44 -28.13
N ILE A 384 -0.65 -0.47 -27.69
CA ILE A 384 -0.92 -0.73 -26.27
C ILE A 384 0.37 -1.19 -25.57
N GLY A 385 1.04 -2.21 -26.09
CA GLY A 385 2.28 -2.76 -25.51
C GLY A 385 3.40 -1.73 -25.44
N LEU A 386 3.59 -0.96 -26.50
CA LEU A 386 4.58 0.11 -26.55
C LEU A 386 4.29 1.23 -25.54
N SER A 387 3.01 1.54 -25.29
CA SER A 387 2.60 2.54 -24.30
C SER A 387 2.82 2.09 -22.84
N ILE A 388 2.90 0.77 -22.58
CA ILE A 388 3.17 0.20 -21.26
C ILE A 388 4.64 0.35 -20.87
N LEU A 389 5.55 0.27 -21.83
CA LEU A 389 7.00 0.30 -21.58
C LEU A 389 7.46 1.55 -20.81
N PRO A 390 7.04 2.79 -21.11
CA PRO A 390 7.41 3.95 -20.31
C PRO A 390 7.06 3.79 -18.84
N ALA A 391 5.86 3.29 -18.53
CA ALA A 391 5.38 3.17 -17.17
C ALA A 391 6.19 2.14 -16.37
N ILE A 392 6.42 0.95 -16.93
CA ILE A 392 7.16 -0.12 -16.24
C ILE A 392 8.65 0.22 -16.09
N VAL A 393 9.27 0.84 -17.10
CA VAL A 393 10.66 1.27 -17.03
C VAL A 393 10.85 2.37 -15.99
N LEU A 394 9.97 3.38 -15.97
CA LEU A 394 10.08 4.47 -15.01
C LEU A 394 9.77 4.01 -13.58
N SER A 395 8.84 3.07 -13.39
CA SER A 395 8.55 2.51 -12.06
C SER A 395 9.68 1.63 -11.51
N SER A 396 10.56 1.08 -12.37
CA SER A 396 11.73 0.30 -11.93
C SER A 396 12.95 1.16 -11.56
N LEU A 397 12.96 2.46 -11.92
CA LEU A 397 14.09 3.34 -11.62
C LEU A 397 14.34 3.56 -10.12
N PRO A 398 13.32 3.82 -9.28
CA PRO A 398 13.53 3.94 -7.83
C PRO A 398 14.03 2.65 -7.17
N ASP A 399 13.70 1.48 -7.76
CA ASP A 399 14.06 0.16 -7.23
C ASP A 399 15.44 -0.31 -7.69
N ALA A 400 16.08 0.37 -8.65
CA ALA A 400 17.29 -0.09 -9.34
C ALA A 400 18.45 -0.43 -8.40
N GLU A 401 18.63 0.30 -7.29
CA GLU A 401 19.70 0.02 -6.33
C GLU A 401 19.39 -1.25 -5.50
N ALA A 402 18.15 -1.41 -5.05
CA ALA A 402 17.72 -2.60 -4.32
C ALA A 402 17.75 -3.84 -5.23
N ASP A 403 17.31 -3.70 -6.48
CA ASP A 403 17.35 -4.77 -7.49
C ASP A 403 18.79 -5.20 -7.79
N ARG A 404 19.73 -4.24 -7.90
CA ARG A 404 21.15 -4.54 -8.10
C ARG A 404 21.73 -5.33 -6.93
N GLN A 405 21.42 -4.92 -5.69
CA GLN A 405 21.88 -5.62 -4.49
C GLN A 405 21.31 -7.02 -4.39
N ALA A 406 20.08 -7.24 -4.86
CA ALA A 406 19.44 -8.55 -4.92
C ALA A 406 19.90 -9.40 -6.12
N GLY A 407 20.65 -8.86 -7.08
CA GLY A 407 21.12 -9.56 -8.28
C GLY A 407 20.11 -9.57 -9.44
N LYS A 408 19.04 -8.79 -9.40
CA LYS A 408 18.12 -8.58 -10.52
C LYS A 408 18.81 -7.76 -11.64
N ARG A 409 18.44 -8.04 -12.88
CA ARG A 409 18.99 -7.38 -14.08
C ARG A 409 17.92 -6.64 -14.88
N THR A 410 17.06 -5.85 -14.18
CA THR A 410 16.06 -4.98 -14.83
C THR A 410 16.72 -4.01 -15.82
N LEU A 411 15.96 -3.42 -16.75
CA LEU A 411 16.51 -2.45 -17.71
C LEU A 411 17.14 -1.26 -16.97
N ALA A 412 16.54 -0.83 -15.85
CA ALA A 412 17.11 0.22 -15.00
C ALA A 412 18.48 -0.16 -14.42
N VAL A 413 18.67 -1.41 -13.99
CA VAL A 413 19.95 -1.94 -13.47
C VAL A 413 20.98 -2.10 -14.59
N ARG A 414 20.58 -2.59 -15.76
CA ARG A 414 21.49 -2.88 -16.88
C ARG A 414 22.01 -1.62 -17.58
N PHE A 415 21.13 -0.67 -17.84
CA PHE A 415 21.45 0.50 -18.64
C PHE A 415 21.69 1.77 -17.82
N GLY A 416 21.35 1.71 -16.53
CA GLY A 416 21.38 2.88 -15.66
C GLY A 416 20.28 3.88 -15.95
N PHE A 417 20.17 4.86 -15.08
CA PHE A 417 19.05 5.80 -15.01
C PHE A 417 18.84 6.58 -16.32
N ALA A 418 19.92 7.13 -16.91
CA ALA A 418 19.83 7.98 -18.09
C ALA A 418 19.33 7.21 -19.33
N ARG A 419 19.94 6.05 -19.61
CA ARG A 419 19.58 5.24 -20.77
C ARG A 419 18.20 4.60 -20.61
N ALA A 420 17.83 4.16 -19.41
CA ALA A 420 16.50 3.64 -19.14
C ALA A 420 15.42 4.73 -19.36
N SER A 421 15.66 5.97 -18.89
CA SER A 421 14.76 7.09 -19.20
C SER A 421 14.67 7.40 -20.69
N MET A 422 15.76 7.26 -21.46
CA MET A 422 15.74 7.39 -22.91
C MET A 422 14.91 6.29 -23.59
N LEU A 423 15.03 5.04 -23.11
CA LEU A 423 14.21 3.93 -23.61
C LEU A 423 12.72 4.18 -23.32
N ALA A 424 12.37 4.69 -22.15
CA ALA A 424 11.00 5.07 -21.84
C ALA A 424 10.47 6.19 -22.75
N ALA A 425 11.28 7.21 -23.01
CA ALA A 425 10.93 8.29 -23.95
C ALA A 425 10.78 7.78 -25.39
N ALA A 426 11.72 6.97 -25.86
CA ALA A 426 11.69 6.39 -27.21
C ALA A 426 10.46 5.50 -27.40
N SER A 427 10.15 4.63 -26.42
CA SER A 427 8.96 3.77 -26.49
C SER A 427 7.65 4.55 -26.50
N ALA A 428 7.57 5.70 -25.78
CA ALA A 428 6.41 6.59 -25.85
C ALA A 428 6.22 7.19 -27.25
N VAL A 429 7.31 7.65 -27.88
CA VAL A 429 7.27 8.16 -29.27
C VAL A 429 6.85 7.06 -30.24
N VAL A 430 7.46 5.87 -30.14
CA VAL A 430 7.13 4.73 -31.03
C VAL A 430 5.69 4.27 -30.83
N ALA A 431 5.14 4.34 -29.59
CA ALA A 431 3.74 4.05 -29.34
C ALA A 431 2.80 4.99 -30.10
N VAL A 432 3.10 6.30 -30.13
CA VAL A 432 2.33 7.28 -30.91
C VAL A 432 2.44 7.01 -32.40
N VAL A 433 3.65 6.74 -32.90
CA VAL A 433 3.87 6.40 -34.32
C VAL A 433 3.13 5.12 -34.70
N ALA A 434 3.11 4.10 -33.81
CA ALA A 434 2.36 2.88 -34.04
C ALA A 434 0.85 3.15 -34.10
N ALA A 435 0.30 3.99 -33.20
CA ALA A 435 -1.13 4.36 -33.25
C ALA A 435 -1.48 5.12 -34.54
N CYS A 436 -0.62 6.04 -34.98
CA CYS A 436 -0.76 6.69 -36.31
C CYS A 436 -0.70 5.67 -37.44
N GLY A 437 0.23 4.70 -37.38
CA GLY A 437 0.33 3.64 -38.39
C GLY A 437 -0.93 2.75 -38.46
N VAL A 438 -1.52 2.43 -37.32
CA VAL A 438 -2.79 1.68 -37.24
C VAL A 438 -3.95 2.48 -37.85
N GLU A 439 -4.04 3.75 -37.54
CA GLU A 439 -5.11 4.64 -38.03
C GLU A 439 -5.00 4.93 -39.52
N PHE A 440 -3.88 5.50 -39.95
CA PHE A 440 -3.65 5.93 -41.34
C PHE A 440 -3.27 4.81 -42.28
N GLY A 441 -2.76 3.69 -41.77
CA GLY A 441 -2.50 2.47 -42.54
C GLY A 441 -3.76 1.65 -42.85
N GLY A 442 -4.92 2.07 -42.39
CA GLY A 442 -6.21 1.42 -42.67
C GLY A 442 -6.37 0.06 -41.99
N LEU A 443 -5.53 -0.26 -40.98
CA LEU A 443 -5.56 -1.54 -40.28
C LEU A 443 -6.69 -1.63 -39.23
N ALA A 444 -7.01 -0.50 -38.58
CA ALA A 444 -8.17 -0.30 -37.73
C ALA A 444 -8.57 1.18 -37.77
N PRO A 445 -9.12 1.67 -38.88
CA PRO A 445 -9.45 3.08 -39.08
C PRO A 445 -10.57 3.49 -38.12
N GLY A 446 -10.39 4.64 -37.45
CA GLY A 446 -11.30 5.13 -36.43
C GLY A 446 -10.92 4.79 -34.99
N ALA A 447 -10.07 3.80 -34.78
CA ALA A 447 -9.72 3.33 -33.42
C ALA A 447 -8.97 4.39 -32.59
N PHE A 448 -8.21 5.27 -33.22
CA PHE A 448 -7.40 6.30 -32.54
C PHE A 448 -7.67 7.73 -33.02
N SER A 449 -8.39 7.95 -34.12
CA SER A 449 -8.56 9.23 -34.81
C SER A 449 -8.93 10.38 -33.86
N ALA A 450 -9.94 10.19 -33.03
CA ALA A 450 -10.45 11.21 -32.11
C ALA A 450 -9.44 11.62 -31.01
N VAL A 451 -8.46 10.76 -30.72
CA VAL A 451 -7.56 10.96 -29.57
C VAL A 451 -6.09 11.20 -29.94
N LEU A 452 -5.70 11.05 -31.21
CA LEU A 452 -4.31 11.25 -31.64
C LEU A 452 -3.69 12.60 -31.20
N PRO A 453 -4.37 13.76 -31.27
CA PRO A 453 -3.80 15.02 -30.79
C PRO A 453 -3.52 14.98 -29.27
N TRP A 454 -4.41 14.35 -28.50
CA TRP A 454 -4.27 14.23 -27.06
C TRP A 454 -3.18 13.24 -26.66
N ILE A 455 -3.03 12.14 -27.39
CA ILE A 455 -1.92 11.20 -27.24
C ILE A 455 -0.59 11.92 -27.46
N ALA A 456 -0.48 12.71 -28.54
CA ALA A 456 0.72 13.47 -28.86
C ALA A 456 1.02 14.53 -27.79
N ALA A 457 0.03 15.27 -27.33
CA ALA A 457 0.18 16.25 -26.26
C ALA A 457 0.65 15.58 -24.95
N HIS A 458 0.08 14.43 -24.59
CA HIS A 458 0.46 13.67 -23.40
C HIS A 458 1.89 13.13 -23.50
N MET A 459 2.29 12.63 -24.67
CA MET A 459 3.67 12.24 -24.95
C MET A 459 4.63 13.41 -24.75
N LEU A 460 4.31 14.60 -25.30
CA LEU A 460 5.14 15.79 -25.09
C LEU A 460 5.24 16.18 -23.63
N LEU A 461 4.15 16.08 -22.86
CA LEU A 461 4.17 16.28 -21.41
C LEU A 461 5.12 15.27 -20.72
N LEU A 462 5.05 13.98 -21.08
CA LEU A 462 5.95 12.96 -20.53
C LEU A 462 7.41 13.28 -20.87
N LEU A 463 7.72 13.66 -22.12
CA LEU A 463 9.05 14.06 -22.52
C LEU A 463 9.54 15.30 -21.76
N ALA A 464 8.66 16.30 -21.56
CA ALA A 464 8.98 17.48 -20.75
C ALA A 464 9.30 17.13 -19.29
N LEU A 465 8.55 16.20 -18.69
CA LEU A 465 8.84 15.70 -17.34
C LEU A 465 10.17 14.94 -17.26
N LEU A 466 10.56 14.21 -18.32
CA LEU A 466 11.82 13.46 -18.37
C LEU A 466 13.03 14.32 -18.65
N TYR A 467 12.93 15.32 -19.53
CA TYR A 467 14.07 16.12 -19.97
C TYR A 467 14.12 17.53 -19.37
N GLY A 468 12.98 18.11 -18.99
CA GLY A 468 12.88 19.42 -18.33
C GLY A 468 13.28 19.41 -16.85
N ARG A 469 13.62 18.24 -16.28
CA ARG A 469 13.97 18.09 -14.86
C ARG A 469 15.37 17.49 -14.68
N PRO A 470 16.07 17.80 -13.54
CA PRO A 470 17.33 17.16 -13.22
C PRO A 470 17.19 15.62 -13.21
N ALA A 471 18.24 14.92 -13.67
CA ALA A 471 18.24 13.47 -13.83
C ALA A 471 17.73 12.71 -12.59
N LYS A 472 18.06 13.18 -11.37
CA LYS A 472 17.61 12.58 -10.10
C LYS A 472 16.08 12.56 -9.89
N ARG A 473 15.32 13.40 -10.60
CA ARG A 473 13.85 13.50 -10.48
C ARG A 473 13.09 12.85 -11.64
N ARG A 474 13.75 12.24 -12.62
CA ARG A 474 13.09 11.64 -13.78
C ARG A 474 12.24 10.40 -13.44
N GLY A 475 12.59 9.68 -12.37
CA GLY A 475 11.82 8.55 -11.82
C GLY A 475 10.93 8.95 -10.65
N ASP A 476 10.55 10.23 -10.51
CA ASP A 476 9.64 10.66 -9.46
C ASP A 476 8.19 10.23 -9.73
N GLY A 477 7.34 10.32 -8.70
CA GLY A 477 5.94 9.90 -8.80
C GLY A 477 5.16 10.60 -9.92
N ALA A 478 5.52 11.83 -10.31
CA ALA A 478 4.82 12.57 -11.37
C ALA A 478 5.10 11.97 -12.75
N ALA A 479 6.34 11.61 -13.06
CA ALA A 479 6.69 10.95 -14.32
C ALA A 479 6.06 9.56 -14.42
N ILE A 480 6.06 8.79 -13.32
CA ILE A 480 5.41 7.46 -13.27
C ILE A 480 3.90 7.58 -13.48
N VAL A 481 3.23 8.52 -12.80
CA VAL A 481 1.78 8.73 -12.96
C VAL A 481 1.46 9.20 -14.39
N CYS A 482 2.25 10.12 -14.96
CA CYS A 482 2.10 10.54 -16.34
C CYS A 482 2.22 9.35 -17.31
N ALA A 483 3.21 8.48 -17.13
CA ALA A 483 3.37 7.30 -17.98
C ALA A 483 2.23 6.27 -17.78
N LEU A 484 1.73 6.08 -16.56
CA LEU A 484 0.58 5.20 -16.30
C LEU A 484 -0.70 5.73 -16.94
N THR A 485 -0.96 7.03 -16.85
CA THR A 485 -2.14 7.66 -17.46
C THR A 485 -2.02 7.75 -18.99
N PHE A 486 -0.80 7.77 -19.52
CA PHE A 486 -0.55 7.71 -20.98
C PHE A 486 -1.14 6.43 -21.60
N ILE A 487 -1.06 5.29 -20.92
CA ILE A 487 -1.60 4.01 -21.41
C ILE A 487 -3.12 4.07 -21.62
N LEU A 488 -3.83 4.87 -20.80
CA LEU A 488 -5.30 4.96 -20.88
C LEU A 488 -5.81 5.42 -22.24
N TRP A 489 -5.05 6.21 -22.97
CA TRP A 489 -5.41 6.61 -24.34
C TRP A 489 -5.41 5.42 -25.30
N PHE A 490 -4.40 4.52 -25.19
CA PHE A 490 -4.21 3.42 -26.11
C PHE A 490 -5.17 2.25 -25.86
N VAL A 491 -5.71 2.13 -24.67
CA VAL A 491 -6.75 1.15 -24.36
C VAL A 491 -8.15 1.76 -24.40
N GLY A 492 -8.29 3.04 -23.99
CA GLY A 492 -9.58 3.72 -23.91
C GLY A 492 -10.16 4.09 -25.27
N ALA A 493 -9.34 4.53 -26.21
CA ALA A 493 -9.83 4.91 -27.54
C ALA A 493 -10.37 3.71 -28.34
N PRO A 494 -9.62 2.61 -28.51
CA PRO A 494 -10.19 1.40 -29.15
C PRO A 494 -11.38 0.84 -28.37
N LEU A 495 -11.34 0.89 -27.02
CA LEU A 495 -12.47 0.45 -26.22
C LEU A 495 -13.74 1.24 -26.55
N TRP A 496 -13.64 2.55 -26.61
CA TRP A 496 -14.77 3.43 -26.99
C TRP A 496 -15.24 3.16 -28.41
N TYR A 497 -14.31 3.05 -29.35
CA TYR A 497 -14.59 2.81 -30.76
C TYR A 497 -15.37 1.50 -31.01
N TYR A 498 -14.97 0.41 -30.35
CA TYR A 498 -15.64 -0.87 -30.48
C TYR A 498 -16.89 -1.02 -29.58
N TRP A 499 -17.06 -0.14 -28.59
CA TRP A 499 -18.26 -0.11 -27.76
C TRP A 499 -19.40 0.68 -28.41
N ALA A 500 -19.11 1.80 -29.06
CA ALA A 500 -20.09 2.69 -29.72
C ALA A 500 -20.65 2.08 -31.00
#